data_01d9a1665d3e7a51b906d1bf152a68ec
#
_entry.id   01d9a1665d3e7a51b906d1bf152a68ec
#
_cell.length_a   1.000
_cell.length_b   1.000
_cell.length_c   1.000
_cell.angle_alpha   90.00
_cell.angle_beta   90.00
_cell.angle_gamma   90.00
#
_symmetry.space_group_name_H-M   'P 1'
#
loop_
_entity.id
_entity.type
_entity.pdbx_description
1 polymer ?
#
loop_
_entity_poly.entity_id
_entity_poly.type
_entity_poly.pdbx_seq_one_letter_code
_entity_poly.pdbx_strand_id
1 'polypeptide(L)'
;YVFKQILILLHPFIPFITEELWLKNKLDKPKNYLMFANWSNKKANKDKQIKEVENIINLISQLRAFKNELNVSPGSFVDMSISTLSKNDQSFIKKNQTVLKKLGRINSFLDTDKDKASANLVIKGDIFKIYFDQSIDLSLIKENLLKRQQKYQSELDGISTVSYTHLTLPTRIF
;
A
#
# COMPACT_ATOMS: atom_id res chain seq x y z
N TYR A 1 -18.97 -7.47 -16.18
CA TYR A 1 -18.70 -6.34 -17.08
C TYR A 1 -17.19 -6.07 -17.17
N VAL A 2 -16.47 -5.80 -16.09
CA VAL A 2 -15.03 -5.44 -16.07
C VAL A 2 -14.18 -6.50 -16.77
N PHE A 3 -14.38 -7.78 -16.45
CA PHE A 3 -13.67 -8.89 -17.07
C PHE A 3 -13.82 -8.91 -18.61
N LYS A 4 -15.05 -8.67 -19.12
CA LYS A 4 -15.31 -8.53 -20.55
C LYS A 4 -14.47 -7.42 -21.19
N GLN A 5 -14.36 -6.25 -20.54
CA GLN A 5 -13.57 -5.14 -21.05
C GLN A 5 -12.06 -5.43 -21.03
N ILE A 6 -11.58 -6.11 -19.98
CA ILE A 6 -10.17 -6.53 -19.89
C ILE A 6 -9.82 -7.47 -21.06
N LEU A 7 -10.65 -8.44 -21.38
CA LEU A 7 -10.39 -9.36 -22.48
C LEU A 7 -10.37 -8.64 -23.84
N ILE A 8 -11.26 -7.67 -24.07
CA ILE A 8 -11.26 -6.85 -25.28
C ILE A 8 -9.94 -6.07 -25.43
N LEU A 9 -9.46 -5.47 -24.34
CA LEU A 9 -8.22 -4.69 -24.34
C LEU A 9 -6.97 -5.56 -24.51
N LEU A 10 -6.97 -6.77 -23.97
CA LEU A 10 -5.84 -7.70 -24.05
C LEU A 10 -5.80 -8.50 -25.36
N HIS A 11 -6.92 -8.60 -26.08
CA HIS A 11 -7.02 -9.43 -27.27
C HIS A 11 -5.95 -9.17 -28.35
N PRO A 12 -5.55 -7.93 -28.65
CA PRO A 12 -4.49 -7.66 -29.61
C PRO A 12 -3.10 -8.22 -29.22
N PHE A 13 -2.87 -8.44 -27.93
CA PHE A 13 -1.59 -8.91 -27.40
C PHE A 13 -1.55 -10.43 -27.19
N ILE A 14 -2.66 -11.02 -26.72
CA ILE A 14 -2.76 -12.44 -26.39
C ILE A 14 -4.08 -13.04 -26.94
N PRO A 15 -4.27 -13.11 -28.27
CA PRO A 15 -5.55 -13.45 -28.89
C PRO A 15 -6.09 -14.83 -28.49
N PHE A 16 -5.25 -15.85 -28.46
CA PHE A 16 -5.70 -17.22 -28.21
C PHE A 16 -6.28 -17.40 -26.80
N ILE A 17 -5.59 -16.92 -25.77
CA ILE A 17 -6.03 -17.07 -24.38
C ILE A 17 -7.30 -16.23 -24.13
N THR A 18 -7.34 -15.02 -24.64
CA THR A 18 -8.51 -14.13 -24.46
C THR A 18 -9.75 -14.66 -25.16
N GLU A 19 -9.60 -15.25 -26.36
CA GLU A 19 -10.69 -15.88 -27.08
C GLU A 19 -11.23 -17.12 -26.32
N GLU A 20 -10.33 -17.97 -25.83
CA GLU A 20 -10.71 -19.12 -25.04
C GLU A 20 -11.48 -18.76 -23.77
N LEU A 21 -10.98 -17.74 -23.04
CA LEU A 21 -11.65 -17.23 -21.84
C LEU A 21 -13.01 -16.61 -22.15
N TRP A 22 -13.14 -15.93 -23.28
CA TRP A 22 -14.38 -15.35 -23.75
C TRP A 22 -15.44 -16.43 -24.00
N LEU A 23 -15.08 -17.46 -24.71
CA LEU A 23 -15.99 -18.58 -25.03
C LEU A 23 -16.34 -19.39 -23.77
N LYS A 24 -15.37 -19.75 -22.95
CA LYS A 24 -15.60 -20.51 -21.70
C LYS A 24 -16.52 -19.79 -20.72
N ASN A 25 -16.36 -18.48 -20.59
CA ASN A 25 -17.17 -17.69 -19.66
C ASN A 25 -18.50 -17.21 -20.27
N LYS A 26 -18.80 -17.58 -21.52
CA LYS A 26 -20.05 -17.21 -22.21
C LYS A 26 -20.34 -15.70 -22.12
N LEU A 27 -19.32 -14.88 -22.34
CA LEU A 27 -19.39 -13.42 -22.15
C LEU A 27 -20.23 -12.71 -23.22
N ASP A 28 -20.60 -13.41 -24.28
CA ASP A 28 -21.51 -12.95 -25.33
C ASP A 28 -22.39 -14.10 -25.85
N LYS A 29 -23.22 -13.81 -26.87
CA LYS A 29 -24.06 -14.78 -27.52
C LYS A 29 -23.24 -15.94 -28.14
N PRO A 30 -23.77 -17.16 -28.25
CA PRO A 30 -23.09 -18.26 -28.91
C PRO A 30 -22.61 -17.83 -30.31
N LYS A 31 -21.37 -18.19 -30.66
CA LYS A 31 -20.70 -17.87 -31.93
C LYS A 31 -20.27 -16.43 -32.14
N ASN A 32 -20.41 -15.55 -31.13
CA ASN A 32 -19.78 -14.21 -31.16
C ASN A 32 -18.35 -14.33 -30.63
N TYR A 33 -17.38 -14.29 -31.52
CA TYR A 33 -15.96 -14.28 -31.17
C TYR A 33 -15.52 -12.92 -30.68
N LEU A 34 -14.54 -12.89 -29.78
CA LEU A 34 -14.01 -11.67 -29.20
C LEU A 34 -13.39 -10.73 -30.25
N MET A 35 -12.79 -11.29 -31.30
CA MET A 35 -12.21 -10.53 -32.41
C MET A 35 -13.20 -9.57 -33.10
N PHE A 36 -14.51 -9.84 -33.03
CA PHE A 36 -15.57 -8.98 -33.58
C PHE A 36 -16.20 -8.05 -32.54
N ALA A 37 -15.73 -8.08 -31.29
CA ALA A 37 -16.26 -7.24 -30.25
C ALA A 37 -15.87 -5.78 -30.46
N ASN A 38 -16.80 -4.87 -30.20
CA ASN A 38 -16.53 -3.45 -30.27
C ASN A 38 -15.53 -3.03 -29.21
N TRP A 39 -14.57 -2.19 -29.60
CA TRP A 39 -13.60 -1.61 -28.67
C TRP A 39 -14.28 -0.79 -27.57
N SER A 40 -13.71 -0.79 -26.38
CA SER A 40 -14.27 -0.06 -25.25
C SER A 40 -14.09 1.46 -25.44
N ASN A 41 -15.17 2.17 -25.61
CA ASN A 41 -15.18 3.63 -25.74
C ASN A 41 -15.48 4.36 -24.42
N LYS A 42 -15.43 3.64 -23.29
CA LYS A 42 -15.73 4.27 -21.99
C LYS A 42 -14.59 5.15 -21.54
N LYS A 43 -14.90 6.43 -21.33
CA LYS A 43 -14.00 7.37 -20.67
C LYS A 43 -13.99 7.08 -19.17
N ALA A 44 -12.81 7.20 -18.55
CA ALA A 44 -12.70 7.10 -17.11
C ALA A 44 -13.44 8.29 -16.47
N ASN A 45 -14.45 8.02 -15.67
CA ASN A 45 -15.06 9.02 -14.82
C ASN A 45 -14.19 9.24 -13.58
N LYS A 46 -13.85 10.49 -13.30
CA LYS A 46 -13.17 10.86 -12.05
C LYS A 46 -14.20 11.04 -10.94
N ASP A 47 -14.85 9.96 -10.56
CA ASP A 47 -15.90 10.01 -9.57
C ASP A 47 -15.30 10.04 -8.16
N LYS A 48 -16.08 10.60 -7.21
CA LYS A 48 -15.74 10.63 -5.78
C LYS A 48 -15.40 9.23 -5.23
N GLN A 49 -16.04 8.20 -5.79
CA GLN A 49 -15.81 6.81 -5.44
C GLN A 49 -14.40 6.31 -5.79
N ILE A 50 -13.79 6.81 -6.87
CA ILE A 50 -12.41 6.45 -7.24
C ILE A 50 -11.45 6.94 -6.18
N LYS A 51 -11.62 8.17 -5.68
CA LYS A 51 -10.79 8.73 -4.61
C LYS A 51 -10.94 7.96 -3.30
N GLU A 52 -12.15 7.47 -2.99
CA GLU A 52 -12.34 6.60 -1.81
C GLU A 52 -11.53 5.31 -1.93
N VAL A 53 -11.57 4.65 -3.09
CA VAL A 53 -10.80 3.42 -3.34
C VAL A 53 -9.29 3.69 -3.32
N GLU A 54 -8.82 4.78 -3.92
CA GLU A 54 -7.40 5.18 -3.87
C GLU A 54 -6.93 5.41 -2.43
N ASN A 55 -7.75 6.02 -1.58
CA ASN A 55 -7.44 6.19 -0.16
C ASN A 55 -7.32 4.85 0.58
N ILE A 56 -8.20 3.89 0.27
CA ILE A 56 -8.12 2.53 0.83
C ILE A 56 -6.81 1.85 0.39
N ILE A 57 -6.49 1.91 -0.90
CA ILE A 57 -5.26 1.32 -1.43
C ILE A 57 -4.03 1.93 -0.77
N ASN A 58 -3.97 3.25 -0.65
CA ASN A 58 -2.87 3.95 0.01
C ASN A 58 -2.72 3.53 1.47
N LEU A 59 -3.79 3.49 2.24
CA LEU A 59 -3.77 3.08 3.64
C LEU A 59 -3.23 1.65 3.80
N ILE A 60 -3.73 0.72 2.98
CA ILE A 60 -3.28 -0.68 3.02
C ILE A 60 -1.82 -0.81 2.61
N SER A 61 -1.38 -0.09 1.57
CA SER A 61 -0.01 -0.12 1.08
C SER A 61 0.97 0.42 2.13
N GLN A 62 0.62 1.52 2.78
CA GLN A 62 1.43 2.11 3.84
C GLN A 62 1.49 1.21 5.08
N LEU A 63 0.37 0.58 5.46
CA LEU A 63 0.35 -0.37 6.56
C LEU A 63 1.23 -1.60 6.28
N ARG A 64 1.23 -2.10 5.04
CA ARG A 64 2.10 -3.21 4.63
C ARG A 64 3.57 -2.81 4.62
N ALA A 65 3.90 -1.63 4.08
CA ALA A 65 5.26 -1.09 4.10
C ALA A 65 5.76 -0.96 5.54
N PHE A 66 4.93 -0.41 6.42
CA PHE A 66 5.23 -0.26 7.83
C PHE A 66 5.50 -1.61 8.54
N LYS A 67 4.67 -2.63 8.28
CA LYS A 67 4.94 -3.99 8.80
C LYS A 67 6.27 -4.55 8.31
N ASN A 68 6.59 -4.34 7.02
CA ASN A 68 7.87 -4.79 6.46
C ASN A 68 9.06 -4.05 7.08
N GLU A 69 8.93 -2.75 7.32
CA GLU A 69 9.98 -1.96 7.98
C GLU A 69 10.28 -2.45 9.39
N LEU A 70 9.25 -2.87 10.10
CA LEU A 70 9.38 -3.43 11.44
C LEU A 70 9.74 -4.93 11.45
N ASN A 71 9.96 -5.56 10.30
CA ASN A 71 10.16 -7.00 10.15
C ASN A 71 9.02 -7.84 10.75
N VAL A 72 7.81 -7.30 10.78
CA VAL A 72 6.60 -8.01 11.19
C VAL A 72 6.07 -8.82 10.03
N SER A 73 5.69 -10.08 10.28
CA SER A 73 5.12 -10.94 9.24
C SER A 73 3.93 -10.26 8.55
N PRO A 74 3.85 -10.27 7.21
CA PRO A 74 2.70 -9.71 6.47
C PRO A 74 1.35 -10.33 6.85
N GLY A 75 1.38 -11.56 7.37
CA GLY A 75 0.20 -12.28 7.84
C GLY A 75 -0.29 -11.91 9.24
N SER A 76 0.53 -11.24 10.04
CA SER A 76 0.20 -10.87 11.41
C SER A 76 -0.95 -9.87 11.46
N PHE A 77 -1.84 -10.08 12.43
CA PHE A 77 -2.91 -9.14 12.72
C PHE A 77 -2.42 -8.02 13.63
N VAL A 78 -2.99 -6.82 13.43
CA VAL A 78 -2.72 -5.65 14.26
C VAL A 78 -4.01 -4.98 14.66
N ASP A 79 -4.03 -4.33 15.81
CA ASP A 79 -5.12 -3.42 16.19
C ASP A 79 -4.73 -1.99 15.78
N MET A 80 -5.70 -1.21 15.35
CA MET A 80 -5.47 0.18 14.93
C MET A 80 -6.37 1.13 15.71
N SER A 81 -5.80 2.16 16.34
CA SER A 81 -6.59 3.23 16.96
C SER A 81 -6.98 4.28 15.92
N ILE A 82 -8.23 4.73 16.01
CA ILE A 82 -8.80 5.78 15.19
C ILE A 82 -9.17 7.02 16.00
N SER A 83 -8.79 7.06 17.28
CA SER A 83 -9.14 8.13 18.22
C SER A 83 -8.59 9.51 17.82
N THR A 84 -7.42 9.53 17.19
CA THR A 84 -6.72 10.76 16.78
C THR A 84 -7.17 11.31 15.44
N LEU A 85 -8.04 10.58 14.72
CA LEU A 85 -8.47 10.93 13.37
C LEU A 85 -9.64 11.93 13.37
N SER A 86 -9.75 12.68 12.26
CA SER A 86 -10.91 13.54 12.03
C SER A 86 -12.23 12.70 11.98
N LYS A 87 -13.36 13.32 12.31
CA LYS A 87 -14.68 12.65 12.25
C LYS A 87 -14.98 12.10 10.85
N ASN A 88 -14.51 12.77 9.80
CA ASN A 88 -14.70 12.33 8.42
C ASN A 88 -13.91 11.05 8.13
N ASP A 89 -12.64 10.98 8.58
CA ASP A 89 -11.80 9.81 8.38
C ASP A 89 -12.25 8.62 9.23
N GLN A 90 -12.72 8.86 10.44
CA GLN A 90 -13.36 7.82 11.25
C GLN A 90 -14.58 7.22 10.55
N SER A 91 -15.44 8.06 9.97
CA SER A 91 -16.63 7.60 9.23
C SER A 91 -16.25 6.82 7.97
N PHE A 92 -15.19 7.25 7.26
CA PHE A 92 -14.64 6.56 6.10
C PHE A 92 -14.11 5.17 6.47
N ILE A 93 -13.35 5.06 7.56
CA ILE A 93 -12.84 3.78 8.06
C ILE A 93 -13.97 2.85 8.48
N LYS A 94 -14.95 3.36 9.24
CA LYS A 94 -16.11 2.58 9.67
C LYS A 94 -16.92 2.05 8.48
N LYS A 95 -17.11 2.86 7.43
CA LYS A 95 -17.79 2.45 6.19
C LYS A 95 -17.06 1.32 5.46
N ASN A 96 -15.73 1.37 5.42
CA ASN A 96 -14.89 0.43 4.67
C ASN A 96 -14.23 -0.65 5.55
N GLN A 97 -14.72 -0.83 6.78
CA GLN A 97 -14.11 -1.67 7.79
C GLN A 97 -13.87 -3.11 7.33
N THR A 98 -14.81 -3.71 6.59
CA THR A 98 -14.70 -5.10 6.11
C THR A 98 -13.54 -5.30 5.16
N VAL A 99 -13.33 -4.34 4.24
CA VAL A 99 -12.23 -4.38 3.26
C VAL A 99 -10.89 -4.16 3.96
N LEU A 100 -10.83 -3.15 4.84
CA LEU A 100 -9.62 -2.80 5.59
C LEU A 100 -9.18 -3.94 6.52
N LYS A 101 -10.10 -4.59 7.22
CA LYS A 101 -9.81 -5.75 8.07
C LYS A 101 -9.21 -6.91 7.25
N LYS A 102 -9.82 -7.25 6.12
CA LYS A 102 -9.36 -8.36 5.28
C LYS A 102 -8.01 -8.09 4.62
N LEU A 103 -7.87 -6.95 3.95
CA LEU A 103 -6.68 -6.64 3.14
C LEU A 103 -5.51 -6.07 3.96
N GLY A 104 -5.80 -5.32 5.03
CA GLY A 104 -4.81 -4.76 5.95
C GLY A 104 -4.40 -5.72 7.06
N ARG A 105 -5.10 -6.86 7.22
CA ARG A 105 -4.92 -7.75 8.38
C ARG A 105 -5.08 -6.98 9.69
N ILE A 106 -6.17 -6.22 9.80
CA ILE A 106 -6.53 -5.47 11.00
C ILE A 106 -7.55 -6.29 11.76
N ASN A 107 -7.27 -6.59 13.02
CA ASN A 107 -8.16 -7.34 13.88
C ASN A 107 -9.30 -6.45 14.39
N SER A 108 -8.97 -5.33 15.03
CA SER A 108 -9.95 -4.39 15.55
C SER A 108 -9.56 -2.93 15.33
N PHE A 109 -10.59 -2.07 15.19
CA PHE A 109 -10.44 -0.63 15.26
C PHE A 109 -10.85 -0.17 16.67
N LEU A 110 -9.98 0.59 17.31
CA LEU A 110 -10.15 1.04 18.69
C LEU A 110 -10.50 2.53 18.67
N ASP A 111 -11.56 2.89 19.38
CA ASP A 111 -11.97 4.29 19.56
C ASP A 111 -11.19 4.97 20.71
N THR A 112 -10.48 4.19 21.54
CA THR A 112 -9.67 4.67 22.67
C THR A 112 -8.26 4.12 22.58
N ASP A 113 -7.29 4.89 23.05
CA ASP A 113 -5.92 4.44 23.15
C ASP A 113 -5.77 3.39 24.27
N LYS A 114 -5.04 2.33 23.97
CA LYS A 114 -4.63 1.32 24.98
C LYS A 114 -3.26 1.70 25.53
N ASP A 115 -3.03 1.43 26.81
CA ASP A 115 -1.71 1.60 27.47
C ASP A 115 -0.64 0.60 27.01
N LYS A 116 -0.86 -0.04 25.87
CA LYS A 116 0.09 -1.00 25.28
C LYS A 116 1.08 -0.29 24.38
N ALA A 117 2.27 -0.90 24.24
CA ALA A 117 3.26 -0.44 23.29
C ALA A 117 2.66 -0.29 21.89
N SER A 118 2.68 0.92 21.37
CA SER A 118 2.14 1.28 20.06
C SER A 118 3.21 1.88 19.18
N ALA A 119 3.06 1.71 17.90
CA ALA A 119 3.85 2.41 16.90
C ALA A 119 2.96 3.40 16.14
N ASN A 120 3.50 4.55 15.79
CA ASN A 120 2.78 5.58 15.07
C ASN A 120 3.03 5.44 13.57
N LEU A 121 1.95 5.30 12.80
CA LEU A 121 1.98 5.35 11.35
C LEU A 121 1.37 6.67 10.89
N VAL A 122 2.13 7.48 10.17
CA VAL A 122 1.66 8.77 9.66
C VAL A 122 1.25 8.60 8.20
N ILE A 123 -0.02 8.88 7.88
CA ILE A 123 -0.55 8.81 6.52
C ILE A 123 -1.24 10.13 6.20
N LYS A 124 -0.76 10.85 5.19
CA LYS A 124 -1.30 12.15 4.75
C LYS A 124 -1.43 13.21 5.86
N GLY A 125 -0.61 13.12 6.90
CA GLY A 125 -0.66 14.00 8.06
C GLY A 125 -1.47 13.47 9.25
N ASP A 126 -2.25 12.41 9.06
CA ASP A 126 -2.98 11.75 10.13
C ASP A 126 -2.09 10.71 10.83
N ILE A 127 -2.21 10.64 12.15
CA ILE A 127 -1.43 9.71 12.98
C ILE A 127 -2.33 8.53 13.36
N PHE A 128 -1.95 7.34 12.88
CA PHE A 128 -2.59 6.08 13.26
C PHE A 128 -1.72 5.37 14.30
N LYS A 129 -2.28 5.10 15.46
CA LYS A 129 -1.59 4.26 16.46
C LYS A 129 -1.88 2.80 16.18
N ILE A 130 -0.83 2.03 15.97
CA ILE A 130 -0.88 0.60 15.67
C ILE A 130 -0.42 -0.17 16.90
N TYR A 131 -1.25 -1.08 17.37
CA TYR A 131 -0.94 -1.97 18.47
C TYR A 131 -0.68 -3.37 17.92
N PHE A 132 0.45 -3.91 18.34
CA PHE A 132 0.84 -5.27 17.96
C PHE A 132 0.28 -6.28 18.96
N ASP A 133 -0.04 -7.48 18.45
CA ASP A 133 -0.42 -8.59 19.32
C ASP A 133 0.79 -9.04 20.14
N GLN A 134 0.54 -9.67 21.30
CA GLN A 134 1.58 -10.15 22.22
C GLN A 134 2.51 -11.21 21.60
N SER A 135 2.12 -11.79 20.46
CA SER A 135 2.94 -12.72 19.70
C SER A 135 4.14 -12.08 19.00
N ILE A 136 4.21 -10.74 18.95
CA ILE A 136 5.28 -10.01 18.27
C ILE A 136 6.29 -9.51 19.32
N ASP A 137 7.53 -9.93 19.15
CA ASP A 137 8.63 -9.52 20.03
C ASP A 137 9.04 -8.08 19.74
N LEU A 138 8.55 -7.17 20.58
CA LEU A 138 8.84 -5.73 20.49
C LEU A 138 10.32 -5.43 20.76
N SER A 139 11.02 -6.26 21.51
CA SER A 139 12.45 -6.09 21.79
C SER A 139 13.29 -6.30 20.53
N LEU A 140 12.94 -7.31 19.75
CA LEU A 140 13.57 -7.62 18.46
C LEU A 140 13.33 -6.50 17.44
N ILE A 141 12.11 -5.95 17.40
CA ILE A 141 11.79 -4.82 16.53
C ILE A 141 12.64 -3.60 16.88
N LYS A 142 12.74 -3.28 18.17
CA LYS A 142 13.54 -2.15 18.67
C LYS A 142 15.03 -2.33 18.32
N GLU A 143 15.57 -3.51 18.49
CA GLU A 143 16.96 -3.82 18.14
C GLU A 143 17.21 -3.63 16.63
N ASN A 144 16.31 -4.13 15.79
CA ASN A 144 16.40 -3.97 14.34
C ASN A 144 16.32 -2.50 13.90
N LEU A 145 15.45 -1.71 14.52
CA LEU A 145 15.35 -0.28 14.24
C LEU A 145 16.63 0.47 14.66
N LEU A 146 17.22 0.14 15.81
CA LEU A 146 18.49 0.72 16.25
C LEU A 146 19.64 0.37 15.30
N LYS A 147 19.73 -0.87 14.83
CA LYS A 147 20.73 -1.30 13.83
C LYS A 147 20.57 -0.52 12.52
N ARG A 148 19.33 -0.31 12.06
CA ARG A 148 19.05 0.49 10.86
C ARG A 148 19.41 1.96 11.05
N GLN A 149 19.09 2.53 12.19
CA GLN A 149 19.45 3.92 12.52
C GLN A 149 20.98 4.10 12.49
N GLN A 150 21.72 3.19 13.12
CA GLN A 150 23.19 3.22 13.10
C GLN A 150 23.75 3.12 11.67
N LYS A 151 23.17 2.24 10.85
CA LYS A 151 23.57 2.09 9.45
C LYS A 151 23.35 3.38 8.66
N TYR A 152 22.16 3.99 8.76
CA TYR A 152 21.89 5.25 8.06
C TYR A 152 22.74 6.40 8.56
N GLN A 153 23.03 6.44 9.87
CA GLN A 153 23.94 7.43 10.43
C GLN A 153 25.35 7.28 9.84
N SER A 154 25.87 6.06 9.76
CA SER A 154 27.19 5.81 9.15
C SER A 154 27.23 6.14 7.65
N GLU A 155 26.15 5.91 6.92
CA GLU A 155 26.03 6.29 5.51
C GLU A 155 26.02 7.82 5.35
N LEU A 156 25.29 8.55 6.20
CA LEU A 156 25.27 10.02 6.21
C LEU A 156 26.65 10.61 6.53
N ASP A 157 27.34 10.06 7.53
CA ASP A 157 28.68 10.46 7.89
C ASP A 157 29.66 10.21 6.74
N GLY A 158 29.50 9.07 6.04
CA GLY A 158 30.29 8.74 4.83
C GLY A 158 30.06 9.74 3.69
N ILE A 159 28.81 10.13 3.43
CA ILE A 159 28.47 11.11 2.38
C ILE A 159 29.02 12.48 2.73
N SER A 160 28.91 12.90 4.00
CA SER A 160 29.43 14.20 4.44
C SER A 160 30.94 14.29 4.29
N THR A 161 31.69 13.22 4.58
CA THR A 161 33.15 13.18 4.39
C THR A 161 33.57 13.22 2.93
N VAL A 162 32.83 12.54 2.04
CA VAL A 162 33.10 12.57 0.60
C VAL A 162 32.86 13.95 -0.02
N SER A 163 31.83 14.66 0.47
CA SER A 163 31.52 16.02 -0.01
C SER A 163 32.67 17.01 0.24
N TYR A 164 33.39 16.89 1.35
CA TYR A 164 34.54 17.75 1.65
C TYR A 164 35.80 17.40 0.83
N THR A 165 36.00 16.13 0.45
CA THR A 165 37.19 15.75 -0.34
C THR A 165 37.08 16.17 -1.80
N HIS A 166 35.89 16.32 -2.36
CA HIS A 166 35.72 16.81 -3.73
C HIS A 166 35.78 18.34 -3.86
N LEU A 167 35.67 19.10 -2.80
CA LEU A 167 35.76 20.56 -2.81
C LEU A 167 37.20 21.11 -2.74
N THR A 168 38.17 20.27 -2.42
CA THR A 168 39.58 20.63 -2.44
C THR A 168 40.26 20.14 -3.73
N LEU A 169 39.83 20.68 -4.87
CA LEU A 169 40.66 20.62 -6.09
C LEU A 169 41.88 21.53 -5.87
N PRO A 170 43.12 21.02 -6.02
CA PRO A 170 44.26 21.89 -5.95
C PRO A 170 44.24 22.87 -7.12
N THR A 171 44.08 24.14 -6.84
CA THR A 171 44.31 25.24 -7.77
C THR A 171 45.77 25.11 -8.24
N ARG A 172 45.97 24.56 -9.43
CA ARG A 172 47.28 24.68 -10.11
C ARG A 172 47.45 26.15 -10.44
N ILE A 173 48.30 26.80 -9.68
CA ILE A 173 48.86 28.10 -10.02
C ILE A 173 49.92 27.83 -11.09
N PHE A 174 49.70 28.34 -12.29
CA PHE A 174 50.75 28.56 -13.29
C PHE A 174 51.21 30.01 -13.20
#